data_538e0fc1a85c1ddff5333b7890cb6777
#
_entry.id   538e0fc1a85c1ddff5333b7890cb6777
#
_cell.length_a   1.000
_cell.length_b   1.000
_cell.length_c   1.000
_cell.angle_alpha   90.00
_cell.angle_beta   90.00
_cell.angle_gamma   90.00
#
_symmetry.space_group_name_H-M   'P 1'
#
loop_
_entity.id
_entity.type
_entity.pdbx_description
1 polymer ?
#
loop_
_entity_poly.entity_id
_entity_poly.type
_entity_poly.pdbx_seq_one_letter_code
_entity_poly.pdbx_strand_id
1 'polypeptide(L)'
;MDLEVLLETEAIKRLKYKYMRCVDMKLWDEMAEVFVPEATAAYSAGHYSYEGRDAIIAWLRKGMERASFHSTHSVHHPEIELLDADHATGIWKLEDIVVDTEHDIVISGAAFYHDRYVKRSGRWLIAHTGYERVFEQIESRKDRPTLRLTASMWSTGGASSIEA
;
A
#
# COMPACT_ATOMS: atom_id res chain seq x y z
N MET A 1 -8.35 -22.42 -18.41
CA MET A 1 -8.26 -21.80 -17.06
C MET A 1 -9.52 -22.17 -16.33
N ASP A 2 -9.39 -22.73 -15.15
CA ASP A 2 -10.52 -23.14 -14.32
C ASP A 2 -11.23 -21.87 -13.77
N LEU A 3 -12.55 -21.87 -13.74
CA LEU A 3 -13.34 -20.75 -13.21
C LEU A 3 -13.04 -20.49 -11.72
N GLU A 4 -12.82 -21.55 -10.96
CA GLU A 4 -12.47 -21.43 -9.54
C GLU A 4 -11.14 -20.68 -9.36
N VAL A 5 -10.09 -21.05 -10.10
CA VAL A 5 -8.80 -20.38 -10.09
C VAL A 5 -8.94 -18.89 -10.44
N LEU A 6 -9.81 -18.58 -11.42
CA LEU A 6 -10.06 -17.18 -11.81
C LEU A 6 -10.73 -16.38 -10.69
N LEU A 7 -11.73 -16.95 -10.03
CA LEU A 7 -12.46 -16.30 -8.94
C LEU A 7 -11.57 -16.08 -7.71
N GLU A 8 -10.75 -17.06 -7.34
CA GLU A 8 -9.83 -16.95 -6.22
C GLU A 8 -8.74 -15.89 -6.51
N THR A 9 -8.19 -15.89 -7.72
CA THR A 9 -7.21 -14.88 -8.15
C THR A 9 -7.82 -13.47 -8.09
N GLU A 10 -9.04 -13.30 -8.55
CA GLU A 10 -9.72 -11.99 -8.50
C GLU A 10 -10.03 -11.56 -7.05
N ALA A 11 -10.35 -12.48 -6.17
CA ALA A 11 -10.54 -12.18 -4.75
C ALA A 11 -9.25 -11.69 -4.09
N ILE A 12 -8.10 -12.29 -4.40
CA ILE A 12 -6.78 -11.84 -3.92
C ILE A 12 -6.44 -10.45 -4.49
N LYS A 13 -6.74 -10.19 -5.76
CA LYS A 13 -6.54 -8.85 -6.36
C LYS A 13 -7.34 -7.78 -5.61
N ARG A 14 -8.62 -8.02 -5.35
CA ARG A 14 -9.48 -7.11 -4.61
C ARG A 14 -8.96 -6.84 -3.20
N LEU A 15 -8.43 -7.87 -2.53
CA LEU A 15 -7.78 -7.73 -1.22
C LEU A 15 -6.59 -6.77 -1.29
N LYS A 16 -5.70 -6.93 -2.27
CA LYS A 16 -4.54 -6.05 -2.46
C LYS A 16 -4.96 -4.62 -2.82
N TYR A 17 -5.98 -4.43 -3.65
CA TYR A 17 -6.51 -3.09 -3.97
C TYR A 17 -7.08 -2.40 -2.71
N LYS A 18 -7.79 -3.15 -1.86
CA LYS A 18 -8.27 -2.63 -0.57
C LYS A 18 -7.11 -2.19 0.31
N TYR A 19 -6.04 -2.99 0.42
CA TYR A 19 -4.83 -2.64 1.17
C TYR A 19 -4.24 -1.31 0.69
N MET A 20 -4.03 -1.12 -0.64
CA MET A 20 -3.48 0.13 -1.19
C MET A 20 -4.38 1.33 -0.90
N ARG A 21 -5.68 1.20 -1.11
CA ARG A 21 -6.64 2.26 -0.79
C ARG A 21 -6.61 2.62 0.69
N CYS A 22 -6.52 1.65 1.58
CA CYS A 22 -6.45 1.89 3.03
C CYS A 22 -5.17 2.64 3.42
N VAL A 23 -4.03 2.34 2.82
CA VAL A 23 -2.77 3.06 3.04
C VAL A 23 -2.94 4.53 2.63
N ASP A 24 -3.35 4.77 1.38
CA ASP A 24 -3.40 6.12 0.82
C ASP A 24 -4.48 7.00 1.47
N MET A 25 -5.59 6.39 1.88
CA MET A 25 -6.70 7.08 2.54
C MET A 25 -6.64 7.04 4.06
N LYS A 26 -5.58 6.45 4.65
CA LYS A 26 -5.38 6.35 6.11
C LYS A 26 -6.55 5.67 6.83
N LEU A 27 -7.11 4.62 6.22
CA LEU A 27 -8.25 3.86 6.76
C LEU A 27 -7.74 2.71 7.62
N TRP A 28 -7.16 3.05 8.78
CA TRP A 28 -6.42 2.09 9.62
C TRP A 28 -7.28 0.97 10.18
N ASP A 29 -8.52 1.24 10.56
CA ASP A 29 -9.46 0.23 11.06
C ASP A 29 -9.85 -0.74 9.93
N GLU A 30 -10.13 -0.23 8.73
CA GLU A 30 -10.44 -1.04 7.56
C GLU A 30 -9.21 -1.86 7.10
N MET A 31 -8.01 -1.30 7.26
CA MET A 31 -6.76 -2.00 6.99
C MET A 31 -6.56 -3.21 7.91
N ALA A 32 -7.00 -3.13 9.16
CA ALA A 32 -6.92 -4.27 10.08
C ALA A 32 -7.67 -5.51 9.57
N GLU A 33 -8.72 -5.31 8.77
CA GLU A 33 -9.52 -6.40 8.21
C GLU A 33 -8.84 -7.16 7.06
N VAL A 34 -7.78 -6.60 6.46
CA VAL A 34 -7.10 -7.26 5.32
C VAL A 34 -6.00 -8.23 5.78
N PHE A 35 -5.59 -8.17 7.05
CA PHE A 35 -4.53 -8.99 7.61
C PHE A 35 -5.06 -10.09 8.54
N VAL A 36 -4.34 -11.22 8.60
CA VAL A 36 -4.48 -12.12 9.75
C VAL A 36 -3.84 -11.47 10.99
N PRO A 37 -4.30 -11.82 12.22
CA PRO A 37 -3.73 -11.24 13.45
C PRO A 37 -2.22 -11.41 13.59
N GLU A 38 -1.68 -12.55 13.16
CA GLU A 38 -0.27 -12.91 13.19
C GLU A 38 0.51 -12.51 11.92
N ALA A 39 -0.04 -11.67 11.07
CA ALA A 39 0.62 -11.23 9.84
C ALA A 39 2.02 -10.66 10.09
N THR A 40 2.89 -10.82 9.11
CA THR A 40 4.24 -10.25 9.14
C THR A 40 4.44 -9.23 8.01
N ALA A 41 5.36 -8.30 8.20
CA ALA A 41 5.75 -7.37 7.15
C ALA A 41 7.27 -7.24 7.06
N ALA A 42 7.77 -7.02 5.84
CA ALA A 42 9.20 -6.78 5.55
C ALA A 42 9.32 -5.70 4.46
N TYR A 43 9.21 -4.44 4.87
CA TYR A 43 9.31 -3.31 3.95
C TYR A 43 10.77 -2.92 3.71
N SER A 44 11.07 -2.37 2.52
CA SER A 44 12.40 -1.91 2.13
C SER A 44 13.48 -2.99 2.32
N ALA A 45 13.27 -4.15 1.69
CA ALA A 45 14.14 -5.33 1.79
C ALA A 45 14.35 -5.81 3.24
N GLY A 46 13.32 -5.69 4.08
CA GLY A 46 13.35 -6.12 5.47
C GLY A 46 13.97 -5.10 6.45
N HIS A 47 14.37 -3.91 5.97
CA HIS A 47 14.84 -2.84 6.85
C HIS A 47 13.80 -2.46 7.91
N TYR A 48 12.52 -2.48 7.52
CA TYR A 48 11.37 -2.29 8.40
C TYR A 48 10.57 -3.57 8.49
N SER A 49 10.88 -4.42 9.48
CA SER A 49 10.22 -5.71 9.69
C SER A 49 9.38 -5.70 10.95
N TYR A 50 8.16 -6.22 10.85
CA TYR A 50 7.19 -6.25 11.94
C TYR A 50 6.46 -7.59 11.99
N GLU A 51 6.14 -8.01 13.21
CA GLU A 51 5.35 -9.20 13.51
C GLU A 51 4.05 -8.80 14.21
N GLY A 52 2.94 -9.31 13.72
CA GLY A 52 1.58 -8.99 14.17
C GLY A 52 0.97 -7.80 13.42
N ARG A 53 -0.29 -7.99 13.01
CA ARG A 53 -1.10 -6.99 12.31
C ARG A 53 -1.07 -5.62 13.00
N ASP A 54 -1.25 -5.61 14.32
CA ASP A 54 -1.38 -4.36 15.07
C ASP A 54 -0.06 -3.58 15.09
N ALA A 55 1.09 -4.28 15.12
CA ALA A 55 2.40 -3.65 15.01
C ALA A 55 2.65 -3.06 13.61
N ILE A 56 2.23 -3.78 12.57
CA ILE A 56 2.30 -3.31 11.17
C ILE A 56 1.50 -2.02 11.01
N ILE A 57 0.24 -2.02 11.46
CA ILE A 57 -0.65 -0.86 11.34
C ILE A 57 -0.13 0.31 12.17
N ALA A 58 0.34 0.08 13.38
CA ALA A 58 0.90 1.13 14.24
C ALA A 58 2.11 1.82 13.58
N TRP A 59 2.97 1.06 12.90
CA TRP A 59 4.11 1.61 12.18
C TRP A 59 3.68 2.43 10.95
N LEU A 60 2.79 1.90 10.13
CA LEU A 60 2.25 2.61 8.96
C LEU A 60 1.56 3.91 9.39
N ARG A 61 0.71 3.83 10.41
CA ARG A 61 0.01 4.97 10.97
C ARG A 61 0.97 6.05 11.47
N LYS A 62 1.97 5.66 12.25
CA LYS A 62 3.00 6.58 12.76
C LYS A 62 3.72 7.35 11.64
N GLY A 63 4.02 6.67 10.52
CA GLY A 63 4.71 7.27 9.39
C GLY A 63 3.82 8.16 8.52
N MET A 64 2.54 7.83 8.38
CA MET A 64 1.69 8.35 7.30
C MET A 64 0.46 9.14 7.78
N GLU A 65 0.12 9.15 9.09
CA GLU A 65 -1.14 9.74 9.59
C GLU A 65 -1.21 11.26 9.45
N ARG A 66 -0.07 11.94 9.37
CA ARG A 66 -0.02 13.42 9.29
C ARG A 66 -0.81 13.94 8.10
N ALA A 67 -1.55 15.03 8.29
CA ALA A 67 -2.28 15.71 7.22
C ALA A 67 -1.37 16.28 6.12
N SER A 68 -0.08 16.49 6.44
CA SER A 68 0.97 16.93 5.51
C SER A 68 1.52 15.81 4.61
N PHE A 69 1.24 14.54 4.94
CA PHE A 69 1.72 13.37 4.21
C PHE A 69 0.64 12.89 3.23
N HIS A 70 0.97 12.89 1.96
CA HIS A 70 0.10 12.47 0.86
C HIS A 70 0.81 11.36 0.09
N SER A 71 0.13 10.27 -0.15
CA SER A 71 0.70 9.16 -0.91
C SER A 71 -0.26 8.63 -1.97
N THR A 72 0.30 8.05 -2.99
CA THR A 72 -0.40 7.20 -3.94
C THR A 72 0.45 5.97 -4.22
N HIS A 73 -0.16 4.81 -4.05
CA HIS A 73 0.46 3.52 -4.33
C HIS A 73 -0.33 2.83 -5.44
N SER A 74 0.33 2.60 -6.56
CA SER A 74 -0.25 1.88 -7.69
C SER A 74 0.40 0.51 -7.82
N VAL A 75 -0.40 -0.56 -7.73
CA VAL A 75 0.08 -1.93 -7.94
C VAL A 75 -0.42 -2.47 -9.27
N HIS A 76 0.47 -3.12 -10.00
CA HIS A 76 0.24 -3.58 -11.36
C HIS A 76 0.73 -5.01 -11.56
N HIS A 77 0.26 -5.63 -12.66
CA HIS A 77 0.81 -6.85 -13.24
C HIS A 77 1.01 -7.96 -12.19
N PRO A 78 -0.05 -8.37 -11.46
CA PRO A 78 0.10 -9.38 -10.44
C PRO A 78 0.46 -10.75 -11.03
N GLU A 79 1.46 -11.39 -10.42
CA GLU A 79 1.76 -12.79 -10.60
C GLU A 79 1.25 -13.53 -9.37
N ILE A 80 0.06 -14.13 -9.44
CA ILE A 80 -0.58 -14.82 -8.32
C ILE A 80 -0.54 -16.31 -8.56
N GLU A 81 -0.02 -17.05 -7.60
CA GLU A 81 0.03 -18.51 -7.59
C GLU A 81 -0.80 -19.07 -6.42
N LEU A 82 -1.81 -19.87 -6.73
CA LEU A 82 -2.53 -20.65 -5.73
C LEU A 82 -1.72 -21.89 -5.43
N LEU A 83 -1.24 -22.03 -4.20
CA LEU A 83 -0.43 -23.15 -3.75
C LEU A 83 -1.30 -24.35 -3.38
N ASP A 84 -2.44 -24.08 -2.78
CA ASP A 84 -3.51 -25.02 -2.44
C ASP A 84 -4.85 -24.28 -2.27
N ALA A 85 -5.86 -24.92 -1.67
CA ALA A 85 -7.19 -24.34 -1.48
C ALA A 85 -7.20 -23.08 -0.57
N ASP A 86 -6.21 -22.97 0.33
CA ASP A 86 -6.19 -21.96 1.39
C ASP A 86 -4.91 -21.10 1.41
N HIS A 87 -3.95 -21.35 0.54
CA HIS A 87 -2.68 -20.61 0.49
C HIS A 87 -2.35 -20.15 -0.93
N ALA A 88 -1.85 -18.91 -1.01
CA ALA A 88 -1.38 -18.32 -2.25
C ALA A 88 -0.19 -17.39 -2.03
N THR A 89 0.56 -17.14 -3.09
CA THR A 89 1.57 -16.08 -3.16
C THR A 89 1.21 -15.07 -4.23
N GLY A 90 1.80 -13.88 -4.15
CA GLY A 90 1.64 -12.86 -5.17
C GLY A 90 2.84 -11.95 -5.26
N ILE A 91 3.28 -11.68 -6.48
CA ILE A 91 4.26 -10.65 -6.80
C ILE A 91 3.53 -9.50 -7.47
N TRP A 92 3.79 -8.27 -7.01
CA TRP A 92 3.13 -7.07 -7.54
C TRP A 92 4.16 -6.00 -7.86
N LYS A 93 4.13 -5.47 -9.05
CA LYS A 93 4.86 -4.24 -9.32
C LYS A 93 4.19 -3.09 -8.57
N LEU A 94 4.99 -2.33 -7.82
CA LEU A 94 4.59 -1.10 -7.14
C LEU A 94 5.20 0.11 -7.86
N GLU A 95 4.40 1.13 -8.07
CA GLU A 95 4.84 2.50 -8.31
C GLU A 95 4.22 3.39 -7.25
N ASP A 96 5.01 4.25 -6.63
CA ASP A 96 4.53 5.12 -5.56
C ASP A 96 5.09 6.53 -5.64
N ILE A 97 4.26 7.47 -5.18
CA ILE A 97 4.63 8.86 -5.01
C ILE A 97 4.18 9.29 -3.62
N VAL A 98 5.07 9.93 -2.89
CA VAL A 98 4.78 10.59 -1.62
C VAL A 98 5.06 12.08 -1.76
N VAL A 99 4.09 12.91 -1.36
CA VAL A 99 4.26 14.35 -1.22
C VAL A 99 4.17 14.68 0.28
N ASP A 100 5.28 15.09 0.87
CA ASP A 100 5.34 15.54 2.27
C ASP A 100 5.55 17.05 2.30
N THR A 101 4.48 17.77 2.65
CA THR A 101 4.51 19.23 2.67
C THR A 101 5.12 19.81 3.94
N GLU A 102 5.26 19.02 5.00
CA GLU A 102 5.96 19.42 6.23
C GLU A 102 7.48 19.40 6.03
N HIS A 103 8.00 18.38 5.38
CA HIS A 103 9.43 18.26 5.08
C HIS A 103 9.81 18.87 3.73
N ASP A 104 8.82 19.29 2.94
CA ASP A 104 8.98 19.95 1.65
C ASP A 104 9.69 19.09 0.62
N ILE A 105 9.31 17.81 0.54
CA ILE A 105 9.88 16.80 -0.33
C ILE A 105 8.83 16.05 -1.15
N VAL A 106 9.28 15.46 -2.26
CA VAL A 106 8.59 14.39 -3.00
C VAL A 106 9.50 13.19 -3.02
N ILE A 107 8.95 12.02 -2.70
CA ILE A 107 9.59 10.72 -2.89
C ILE A 107 8.84 10.00 -3.99
N SER A 108 9.55 9.37 -4.92
CA SER A 108 8.95 8.52 -5.94
C SER A 108 9.82 7.31 -6.21
N GLY A 109 9.20 6.21 -6.63
CA GLY A 109 9.96 5.02 -6.92
C GLY A 109 9.15 3.89 -7.49
N ALA A 110 9.85 2.78 -7.69
CA ALA A 110 9.28 1.51 -8.08
C ALA A 110 9.83 0.38 -7.21
N ALA A 111 9.01 -0.62 -6.98
CA ALA A 111 9.35 -1.76 -6.16
C ALA A 111 8.59 -3.00 -6.64
N PHE A 112 8.92 -4.15 -6.06
CA PHE A 112 8.09 -5.34 -6.16
C PHE A 112 7.68 -5.78 -4.76
N TYR A 113 6.37 -5.97 -4.54
CA TYR A 113 5.85 -6.66 -3.38
C TYR A 113 5.98 -8.17 -3.56
N HIS A 114 6.27 -8.84 -2.45
CA HIS A 114 6.21 -10.29 -2.31
C HIS A 114 5.25 -10.60 -1.17
N ASP A 115 4.04 -11.04 -1.52
CA ASP A 115 2.98 -11.28 -0.57
C ASP A 115 2.72 -12.77 -0.38
N ARG A 116 2.26 -13.15 0.81
CA ARG A 116 1.65 -14.46 1.08
C ARG A 116 0.24 -14.24 1.60
N TYR A 117 -0.66 -15.05 1.10
CA TYR A 117 -2.08 -15.00 1.42
C TYR A 117 -2.54 -16.30 2.04
N VAL A 118 -3.51 -16.21 2.93
CA VAL A 118 -4.18 -17.36 3.52
C VAL A 118 -5.69 -17.14 3.50
N LYS A 119 -6.43 -18.20 3.20
CA LYS A 119 -7.90 -18.19 3.20
C LYS A 119 -8.40 -18.67 4.55
N ARG A 120 -9.20 -17.85 5.24
CA ARG A 120 -9.82 -18.18 6.52
C ARG A 120 -11.32 -17.90 6.46
N SER A 121 -12.12 -18.89 6.82
CA SER A 121 -13.57 -18.80 6.76
C SER A 121 -14.09 -18.27 5.41
N GLY A 122 -13.50 -18.78 4.32
CA GLY A 122 -13.87 -18.43 2.95
C GLY A 122 -13.37 -17.06 2.45
N ARG A 123 -12.52 -16.36 3.21
CA ARG A 123 -11.98 -15.03 2.86
C ARG A 123 -10.45 -15.06 2.79
N TRP A 124 -9.91 -14.52 1.72
CA TRP A 124 -8.47 -14.28 1.61
C TRP A 124 -8.03 -13.13 2.51
N LEU A 125 -6.89 -13.32 3.18
CA LEU A 125 -6.24 -12.35 4.05
C LEU A 125 -4.74 -12.34 3.78
N ILE A 126 -4.08 -11.23 4.06
CA ILE A 126 -2.63 -11.09 3.95
C ILE A 126 -1.99 -11.74 5.18
N ALA A 127 -1.15 -12.76 4.96
CA ALA A 127 -0.34 -13.39 5.99
C ALA A 127 1.08 -12.81 6.03
N HIS A 128 1.58 -12.30 4.89
CA HIS A 128 2.84 -11.58 4.80
C HIS A 128 2.76 -10.56 3.68
N THR A 129 3.34 -9.40 3.90
CA THR A 129 3.56 -8.39 2.85
C THR A 129 4.94 -7.76 3.01
N GLY A 130 5.59 -7.46 1.91
CA GLY A 130 6.88 -6.79 1.93
C GLY A 130 7.29 -6.40 0.53
N TYR A 131 8.18 -5.41 0.41
CA TYR A 131 8.67 -4.98 -0.89
C TYR A 131 10.18 -4.74 -0.89
N GLU A 132 10.74 -4.89 -2.07
CA GLU A 132 12.12 -4.50 -2.41
C GLU A 132 12.10 -3.43 -3.49
N ARG A 133 12.86 -2.35 -3.28
CA ARG A 133 12.96 -1.24 -4.25
C ARG A 133 13.74 -1.65 -5.49
N VAL A 134 13.19 -1.32 -6.66
CA VAL A 134 13.95 -1.27 -7.90
C VAL A 134 14.76 0.01 -7.93
N PHE A 135 14.12 1.13 -7.58
CA PHE A 135 14.76 2.42 -7.33
C PHE A 135 13.86 3.27 -6.44
N GLU A 136 14.46 4.25 -5.79
CA GLU A 136 13.79 5.32 -5.06
C GLU A 136 14.54 6.61 -5.30
N GLN A 137 13.84 7.71 -5.44
CA GLN A 137 14.41 9.04 -5.57
C GLN A 137 13.65 10.03 -4.70
N ILE A 138 14.35 11.06 -4.26
CA ILE A 138 13.80 12.15 -3.47
C ILE A 138 14.11 13.47 -4.16
N GLU A 139 13.14 14.39 -4.17
CA GLU A 139 13.25 15.71 -4.74
C GLU A 139 12.83 16.75 -3.72
N SER A 140 13.57 17.86 -3.62
CA SER A 140 13.17 19.03 -2.83
C SER A 140 12.07 19.80 -3.53
N ARG A 141 11.00 20.14 -2.81
CA ARG A 141 9.95 21.05 -3.29
C ARG A 141 10.36 22.51 -3.19
N LYS A 142 11.38 22.83 -2.37
CA LYS A 142 11.91 24.21 -2.20
C LYS A 142 12.49 24.77 -3.48
N ASP A 143 12.98 23.89 -4.37
CA ASP A 143 13.55 24.28 -5.66
C ASP A 143 12.47 24.58 -6.72
N ARG A 144 11.20 24.43 -6.36
CA ARG A 144 10.03 24.69 -7.22
C ARG A 144 9.06 25.69 -6.57
N PRO A 145 9.41 26.98 -6.50
CA PRO A 145 8.65 27.98 -5.74
C PRO A 145 7.21 28.20 -6.25
N THR A 146 6.92 27.78 -7.48
CA THR A 146 5.56 27.86 -8.06
C THR A 146 4.74 26.58 -7.88
N LEU A 147 5.35 25.50 -7.37
CA LEU A 147 4.64 24.25 -7.13
C LEU A 147 3.72 24.37 -5.92
N ARG A 148 2.44 24.11 -6.12
CA ARG A 148 1.42 24.18 -5.07
C ARG A 148 0.64 22.87 -5.03
N LEU A 149 0.32 22.42 -3.83
CA LEU A 149 -0.68 21.38 -3.62
C LEU A 149 -2.06 22.06 -3.60
N THR A 150 -2.87 21.82 -4.63
CA THR A 150 -4.14 22.54 -4.85
C THR A 150 -5.37 21.75 -4.43
N ALA A 151 -5.19 20.46 -4.12
CA ALA A 151 -6.23 19.61 -3.56
C ALA A 151 -5.61 18.56 -2.62
N SER A 152 -6.32 18.23 -1.56
CA SER A 152 -5.95 17.16 -0.64
C SER A 152 -7.18 16.70 0.13
N MET A 153 -7.30 15.41 0.41
CA MET A 153 -8.35 14.87 1.30
C MET A 153 -8.28 15.50 2.69
N TRP A 154 -7.08 15.90 3.13
CA TRP A 154 -6.81 16.36 4.49
C TRP A 154 -6.98 17.87 4.69
N SER A 155 -7.01 18.64 3.62
CA SER A 155 -7.18 20.10 3.68
C SER A 155 -8.39 20.63 2.90
N THR A 156 -8.77 19.98 1.82
CA THR A 156 -9.86 20.44 0.94
C THR A 156 -10.98 19.41 0.76
N GLY A 157 -10.93 18.29 1.47
CA GLY A 157 -11.87 17.18 1.28
C GLY A 157 -11.80 16.56 -0.13
N GLY A 158 -10.64 16.66 -0.80
CA GLY A 158 -10.42 16.17 -2.16
C GLY A 158 -10.87 17.13 -3.27
N ALA A 159 -11.50 18.25 -2.93
CA ALA A 159 -11.89 19.27 -3.91
C ALA A 159 -10.69 20.08 -4.39
N SER A 160 -10.60 20.35 -5.72
CA SER A 160 -9.58 21.23 -6.26
C SER A 160 -9.87 22.70 -5.86
N SER A 161 -8.83 23.43 -5.49
CA SER A 161 -8.89 24.87 -5.26
C SER A 161 -8.48 25.70 -6.49
N ILE A 162 -8.26 25.05 -7.64
CA ILE A 162 -8.02 25.76 -8.90
C ILE A 162 -9.36 26.28 -9.40
N GLU A 163 -9.47 27.60 -9.51
CA GLU A 163 -10.59 28.25 -10.19
C GLU A 163 -10.46 28.01 -11.70
N ALA A 164 -11.56 27.61 -12.36
CA ALA A 164 -11.60 27.34 -13.79
C ALA A 164 -11.63 28.63 -14.62
#